data_68578b827d83f373b88dd2e50a909664
#
_entry.id   68578b827d83f373b88dd2e50a909664
#
_cell.length_a   1.000
_cell.length_b   1.000
_cell.length_c   1.000
_cell.angle_alpha   90.00
_cell.angle_beta   90.00
_cell.angle_gamma   90.00
#
_symmetry.space_group_name_H-M   'P 1'
#
loop_
_entity.id
_entity.type
_entity.pdbx_description
1 polymer ?
#
loop_
_entity_poly.entity_id
_entity_poly.type
_entity_poly.pdbx_seq_one_letter_code
_entity_poly.pdbx_strand_id
1 'polypeptide(L)'
;MNRYFLFTNTDRELKLVNVDDIISITFDFGPYKQQFEIHVKGEAPQYFTIPFRNKDITEGEAVTLIKTMMYDMATQKHPVFNWAEFCKGKKVGS
;
A
#
# COMPACT_ATOMS: atom_id res chain seq x y z
N MET A 1 14.83 -4.19 14.54
CA MET A 1 15.25 -3.84 13.17
C MET A 1 14.20 -2.94 12.56
N ASN A 2 14.59 -1.80 11.98
CA ASN A 2 13.65 -0.90 11.33
C ASN A 2 13.22 -1.45 9.98
N ARG A 3 11.92 -1.33 9.71
CA ARG A 3 11.34 -1.70 8.42
C ARG A 3 10.70 -0.49 7.80
N TYR A 4 10.72 -0.42 6.48
CA TYR A 4 10.24 0.73 5.73
C TYR A 4 9.26 0.32 4.66
N PHE A 5 8.30 1.20 4.41
CA PHE A 5 7.32 1.04 3.34
C PHE A 5 7.62 2.08 2.26
N LEU A 6 7.90 1.59 1.04
CA LEU A 6 8.25 2.43 -0.09
C LEU A 6 7.09 2.44 -1.08
N PHE A 7 6.59 3.63 -1.40
CA PHE A 7 5.47 3.76 -2.34
C PHE A 7 5.54 5.10 -3.06
N THR A 8 4.85 5.18 -4.20
CA THR A 8 4.67 6.45 -4.90
C THR A 8 3.27 6.94 -4.63
N ASN A 9 3.14 8.17 -4.10
CA ASN A 9 1.83 8.72 -3.78
C ASN A 9 1.12 9.27 -5.02
N THR A 10 -0.11 9.75 -4.86
CA THR A 10 -0.91 10.27 -5.97
C THR A 10 -0.35 11.58 -6.52
N ASP A 11 0.52 12.25 -5.78
CA ASP A 11 1.22 13.45 -6.25
C ASP A 11 2.52 13.12 -6.98
N ARG A 12 2.75 11.83 -7.27
CA ARG A 12 3.92 11.33 -7.98
C ARG A 12 5.22 11.50 -7.19
N GLU A 13 5.12 11.53 -5.88
CA GLU A 13 6.29 11.58 -5.01
C GLU A 13 6.62 10.18 -4.51
N LEU A 14 7.89 9.83 -4.53
CA LEU A 14 8.35 8.58 -3.96
C LEU A 14 8.53 8.77 -2.46
N LYS A 15 7.82 7.98 -1.67
CA LYS A 15 7.82 8.08 -0.21
C LYS A 15 8.40 6.85 0.43
N LEU A 16 9.24 7.05 1.42
CA LEU A 16 9.78 5.98 2.26
C LEU A 16 9.41 6.30 3.70
N VAL A 17 8.58 5.47 4.31
CA VAL A 17 8.12 5.71 5.68
C VAL A 17 8.50 4.54 6.57
N ASN A 18 8.80 4.84 7.83
CA ASN A 18 9.07 3.80 8.82
C ASN A 18 7.75 3.10 9.17
N VAL A 19 7.73 1.77 9.08
CA VAL A 19 6.53 0.98 9.34
C VAL A 19 6.01 1.25 10.76
N ASP A 20 6.90 1.46 11.72
CA ASP A 20 6.50 1.72 13.11
C ASP A 20 5.77 3.06 13.27
N ASP A 21 5.92 3.97 12.32
CA ASP A 21 5.24 5.27 12.36
C ASP A 21 3.90 5.26 11.63
N ILE A 22 3.55 4.16 11.01
CA ILE A 22 2.25 4.05 10.31
C ILE A 22 1.16 3.83 11.36
N ILE A 23 0.20 4.77 11.40
CA ILE A 23 -0.93 4.71 12.31
C ILE A 23 -2.04 3.85 11.73
N SER A 24 -2.34 4.05 10.44
CA SER A 24 -3.41 3.30 9.78
C SER A 24 -3.21 3.30 8.27
N ILE A 25 -3.74 2.27 7.64
CA ILE A 25 -3.88 2.19 6.18
C ILE A 25 -5.33 1.86 5.91
N THR A 26 -6.02 2.73 5.16
CA THR A 26 -7.43 2.57 4.85
C THR A 26 -7.60 2.43 3.35
N PHE A 27 -8.45 1.51 2.92
CA PHE A 27 -8.79 1.40 1.50
C PHE A 27 -10.12 2.10 1.25
N ASP A 28 -10.10 3.09 0.37
CA ASP A 28 -11.27 3.88 0.01
C ASP A 28 -11.85 3.37 -1.30
N PHE A 29 -13.06 2.83 -1.23
CA PHE A 29 -13.75 2.33 -2.42
C PHE A 29 -14.35 3.45 -3.28
N GLY A 30 -14.55 4.62 -2.71
CA GLY A 30 -15.02 5.85 -3.34
C GLY A 30 -15.85 5.75 -4.62
N PRO A 31 -16.63 6.75 -4.98
CA PRO A 31 -17.43 6.68 -6.22
C PRO A 31 -16.62 6.92 -7.49
N TYR A 32 -15.45 7.54 -7.38
CA TYR A 32 -14.68 7.94 -8.56
C TYR A 32 -13.37 7.20 -8.71
N LYS A 33 -12.77 6.79 -7.59
CA LYS A 33 -11.41 6.27 -7.63
C LYS A 33 -11.14 5.45 -6.39
N GLN A 34 -10.65 4.25 -6.59
CA GLN A 34 -10.19 3.41 -5.48
C GLN A 34 -8.75 3.77 -5.15
N GLN A 35 -8.47 3.98 -3.87
CA GLN A 35 -7.12 4.31 -3.44
C GLN A 35 -6.93 3.94 -1.97
N PHE A 36 -5.67 3.84 -1.58
CA PHE A 36 -5.30 3.69 -0.19
C PHE A 36 -4.99 5.05 0.42
N GLU A 37 -5.36 5.22 1.69
CA GLU A 37 -4.93 6.34 2.49
C GLU A 37 -3.99 5.80 3.57
N ILE A 38 -2.79 6.36 3.65
CA ILE A 38 -1.83 5.99 4.67
C ILE A 38 -1.64 7.18 5.61
N HIS A 39 -1.78 6.90 6.91
CA HIS A 39 -1.60 7.89 7.96
C HIS A 39 -0.32 7.59 8.71
N VAL A 40 0.63 8.50 8.63
CA VAL A 40 1.93 8.36 9.29
C VAL A 40 2.02 9.39 10.40
N LYS A 41 2.57 8.98 11.54
CA LYS A 41 2.71 9.84 12.71
C LYS A 41 3.41 11.16 12.35
N GLY A 42 2.76 12.28 12.70
CA GLY A 42 3.34 13.60 12.49
C GLY A 42 3.24 14.14 11.07
N GLU A 43 2.57 13.44 10.15
CA GLU A 43 2.45 13.87 8.77
C GLU A 43 1.00 13.93 8.33
N ALA A 44 0.72 14.72 7.29
CA ALA A 44 -0.58 14.74 6.66
C ALA A 44 -0.84 13.41 5.95
N PRO A 45 -2.11 12.99 5.82
CA PRO A 45 -2.42 11.75 5.11
C PRO A 45 -1.88 11.74 3.69
N GLN A 46 -1.39 10.58 3.27
CA GLN A 46 -0.92 10.35 1.91
C GLN A 46 -1.84 9.35 1.23
N TYR A 47 -1.88 9.40 -0.10
CA TYR A 47 -2.73 8.51 -0.88
C TYR A 47 -1.90 7.77 -1.92
N PHE A 48 -2.19 6.50 -2.14
CA PHE A 48 -1.54 5.71 -3.18
C PHE A 48 -2.53 4.72 -3.77
N THR A 49 -2.26 4.30 -5.02
CA THR A 49 -3.14 3.42 -5.76
C THR A 49 -2.47 2.08 -6.02
N ILE A 50 -3.23 1.14 -6.57
CA ILE A 50 -2.70 -0.15 -7.00
C ILE A 50 -2.15 0.04 -8.41
N PRO A 51 -0.83 -0.05 -8.62
CA PRO A 51 -0.26 0.10 -9.94
C PRO A 51 -0.56 -1.11 -10.84
N PHE A 52 -0.37 -0.94 -12.13
CA PHE A 52 -0.50 -2.01 -13.14
C PHE A 52 -1.91 -2.58 -13.24
N ARG A 53 -2.89 -1.78 -12.88
CA ARG A 53 -4.27 -2.22 -12.85
C ARG A 53 -5.17 -1.16 -13.47
N ASN A 54 -6.17 -1.60 -14.24
CA ASN A 54 -7.08 -0.69 -14.92
C ASN A 54 -8.55 -0.87 -14.55
N LYS A 55 -8.84 -1.67 -13.51
CA LYS A 55 -10.21 -1.84 -13.04
C LYS A 55 -10.26 -1.94 -11.53
N ASP A 56 -11.43 -1.67 -10.97
CA ASP A 56 -11.63 -1.67 -9.52
C ASP A 56 -11.57 -3.08 -8.94
N ILE A 57 -11.19 -3.18 -7.67
CA ILE A 57 -11.19 -4.44 -6.94
C ILE A 57 -12.44 -4.51 -6.05
N THR A 58 -12.83 -5.72 -5.72
CA THR A 58 -13.93 -5.97 -4.79
C THR A 58 -13.44 -5.84 -3.35
N GLU A 59 -14.36 -5.77 -2.40
CA GLU A 59 -14.03 -5.75 -0.99
C GLU A 59 -13.22 -6.98 -0.59
N GLY A 60 -13.62 -8.17 -1.07
CA GLY A 60 -12.89 -9.40 -0.77
C GLY A 60 -11.47 -9.38 -1.29
N GLU A 61 -11.27 -8.84 -2.48
CA GLU A 61 -9.91 -8.69 -3.05
C GLU A 61 -9.09 -7.69 -2.22
N ALA A 62 -9.72 -6.61 -1.76
CA ALA A 62 -9.03 -5.62 -0.93
C ALA A 62 -8.59 -6.23 0.40
N VAL A 63 -9.45 -7.01 1.04
CA VAL A 63 -9.12 -7.70 2.30
C VAL A 63 -7.94 -8.65 2.09
N THR A 64 -7.98 -9.44 1.02
CA THR A 64 -6.90 -10.39 0.70
C THR A 64 -5.60 -9.65 0.44
N LEU A 65 -5.67 -8.54 -0.31
CA LEU A 65 -4.50 -7.74 -0.62
C LEU A 65 -3.84 -7.18 0.63
N ILE A 66 -4.64 -6.63 1.54
CA ILE A 66 -4.14 -6.06 2.79
C ILE A 66 -3.49 -7.15 3.66
N LYS A 67 -4.16 -8.29 3.79
CA LYS A 67 -3.60 -9.40 4.58
C LYS A 67 -2.29 -9.90 4.01
N THR A 68 -2.21 -10.05 2.69
CA THR A 68 -1.00 -10.51 2.02
C THR A 68 0.13 -9.49 2.18
N MET A 69 -0.20 -8.20 2.05
CA MET A 69 0.77 -7.12 2.24
C MET A 69 1.35 -7.16 3.65
N MET A 70 0.49 -7.29 4.66
CA MET A 70 0.94 -7.35 6.04
C MET A 70 1.82 -8.57 6.31
N TYR A 71 1.42 -9.71 5.76
CA TYR A 71 2.20 -10.93 5.89
C TYR A 71 3.58 -10.77 5.27
N ASP A 72 3.63 -10.26 4.04
CA ASP A 72 4.91 -10.08 3.33
C ASP A 72 5.79 -9.06 4.04
N MET A 73 5.22 -7.97 4.55
CA MET A 73 5.99 -6.98 5.33
C MET A 73 6.59 -7.59 6.58
N ALA A 74 5.85 -8.49 7.24
CA ALA A 74 6.30 -9.10 8.49
C ALA A 74 7.35 -10.19 8.27
N THR A 75 7.31 -10.88 7.13
CA THR A 75 8.13 -12.07 6.91
C THR A 75 9.30 -11.88 5.94
N GLN A 76 9.29 -10.82 5.12
CA GLN A 76 10.39 -10.62 4.19
C GLN A 76 11.69 -10.30 4.91
N LYS A 77 12.80 -10.73 4.31
CA LYS A 77 14.12 -10.49 4.91
C LYS A 77 14.64 -9.08 4.62
N HIS A 78 14.26 -8.52 3.48
CA HIS A 78 14.67 -7.18 3.11
C HIS A 78 13.93 -6.14 3.95
N PRO A 79 14.61 -5.12 4.48
CA PRO A 79 13.96 -4.14 5.36
C PRO A 79 13.01 -3.17 4.65
N VAL A 80 13.09 -3.05 3.33
CA VAL A 80 12.22 -2.16 2.58
C VAL A 80 11.17 -2.96 1.83
N PHE A 81 9.89 -2.68 2.14
CA PHE A 81 8.76 -3.27 1.42
C PHE A 81 8.37 -2.33 0.29
N ASN A 82 8.59 -2.76 -0.95
CA ASN A 82 8.32 -1.96 -2.14
C ASN A 82 6.92 -2.28 -2.67
N TRP A 83 6.00 -1.33 -2.55
CA TRP A 83 4.61 -1.50 -2.95
C TRP A 83 4.45 -1.85 -4.42
N ALA A 84 5.16 -1.14 -5.31
CA ALA A 84 5.06 -1.40 -6.75
C ALA A 84 5.54 -2.81 -7.11
N GLU A 85 6.65 -3.24 -6.53
CA GLU A 85 7.17 -4.60 -6.75
C GLU A 85 6.22 -5.66 -6.22
N PHE A 86 5.62 -5.41 -5.06
CA PHE A 86 4.64 -6.31 -4.48
C PHE A 86 3.43 -6.48 -5.40
N CYS A 87 2.88 -5.38 -5.89
CA CYS A 87 1.71 -5.42 -6.79
C CYS A 87 2.03 -6.09 -8.11
N LYS A 88 3.22 -5.85 -8.63
CA LYS A 88 3.68 -6.46 -9.88
C LYS A 88 3.74 -7.99 -9.77
N GLY A 89 4.16 -8.49 -8.61
CA GLY A 89 4.30 -9.93 -8.39
C GLY A 89 3.00 -10.64 -8.03
N LYS A 90 1.95 -9.92 -7.63
CA LYS A 90 0.73 -10.53 -7.07
C LYS A 90 -0.43 -10.67 -8.06
N LYS A 91 -0.35 -10.12 -9.25
CA LYS A 91 -1.43 -10.18 -10.24
C LYS A 91 -2.79 -9.80 -9.66
N VAL A 92 -2.82 -8.77 -8.84
CA VAL A 92 -4.04 -8.35 -8.14
C VAL A 92 -5.13 -7.98 -9.15
N GLY A 93 -6.28 -8.66 -9.07
CA GLY A 93 -7.43 -8.35 -9.90
C GLY A 93 -7.25 -8.59 -11.39
N SER A 94 -6.34 -9.45 -11.73
CA SER A 94 -6.13 -9.81 -13.14
C SER A 94 -7.29 -10.62 -13.68
#